data_e4e284d19b269559a1c40f5356f0aeca
#
_entry.id   e4e284d19b269559a1c40f5356f0aeca
#
_cell.length_a   1.000
_cell.length_b   1.000
_cell.length_c   1.000
_cell.angle_alpha   90.00
_cell.angle_beta   90.00
_cell.angle_gamma   90.00
#
_symmetry.space_group_name_H-M   'P 1'
#
loop_
_entity.id
_entity.type
_entity.pdbx_description
1 polymer ?
#
loop_
_entity_poly.entity_id
_entity_poly.type
_entity_poly.pdbx_seq_one_letter_code
_entity_poly.pdbx_strand_id
1 'polypeptide(L)'
;MSLRQDSGKNFLNYSKFILPVGAAAVLATVLGVGWYTQPDRFARGYQPEQPIPYSHRLHAGTLRIPCLYCHSGAPKSPQAGIPSVEKCLNCHRVTKTESPSIKMLAAFYTSGKPLLWNRIHTLPDHVYFDHRPHVNAGILCQTCHGEVQTMEVVYQNMSMRMSNCLGCHRSPGNALPTASASAKGPEHCYACHR
;
A
#
# COMPACT_ATOMS: atom_id res chain seq x y z
N MET A 1 17.46 -3.63 -72.82
CA MET A 1 16.58 -4.43 -71.97
C MET A 1 17.30 -4.60 -70.66
N SER A 2 17.14 -3.64 -69.71
CA SER A 2 17.78 -3.66 -68.42
C SER A 2 16.88 -2.93 -67.33
N LEU A 3 15.90 -3.65 -66.81
CA LEU A 3 14.94 -3.13 -65.83
C LEU A 3 14.92 -3.95 -64.50
N ARG A 4 15.96 -4.68 -64.20
CA ARG A 4 15.91 -5.60 -63.06
C ARG A 4 16.94 -5.37 -61.93
N GLN A 5 17.69 -4.27 -61.90
CA GLN A 5 18.76 -4.06 -60.92
C GLN A 5 18.49 -2.98 -59.85
N ASP A 6 17.43 -2.18 -59.98
CA ASP A 6 17.18 -1.08 -59.02
C ASP A 6 16.29 -1.46 -57.82
N SER A 7 15.51 -2.53 -57.94
CA SER A 7 14.56 -2.92 -56.89
C SER A 7 15.27 -3.39 -55.56
N GLY A 8 16.40 -4.08 -55.71
CA GLY A 8 17.15 -4.60 -54.54
C GLY A 8 17.89 -3.54 -53.75
N LYS A 9 18.38 -2.50 -54.39
CA LYS A 9 19.11 -1.41 -53.72
C LYS A 9 18.16 -0.52 -52.88
N ASN A 10 16.96 -0.29 -53.40
CA ASN A 10 15.94 0.47 -52.67
C ASN A 10 15.44 -0.29 -51.43
N PHE A 11 15.19 -1.59 -51.55
CA PHE A 11 14.78 -2.44 -50.42
C PHE A 11 15.82 -2.47 -49.31
N LEU A 12 17.12 -2.63 -49.63
CA LEU A 12 18.23 -2.61 -48.65
C LEU A 12 18.41 -1.24 -48.00
N ASN A 13 18.11 -0.15 -48.71
CA ASN A 13 18.16 1.20 -48.11
C ASN A 13 16.95 1.45 -47.20
N TYR A 14 15.75 1.00 -47.55
CA TYR A 14 14.58 1.09 -46.66
C TYR A 14 14.77 0.28 -45.38
N SER A 15 15.35 -0.92 -45.46
CA SER A 15 15.56 -1.76 -44.28
C SER A 15 16.52 -1.12 -43.24
N LYS A 16 17.50 -0.32 -43.69
CA LYS A 16 18.43 0.38 -42.82
C LYS A 16 17.74 1.44 -41.93
N PHE A 17 16.58 1.96 -42.36
CA PHE A 17 15.83 2.96 -41.61
C PHE A 17 14.57 2.35 -40.98
N ILE A 18 13.85 1.50 -41.69
CA ILE A 18 12.59 0.92 -41.19
C ILE A 18 12.84 -0.02 -39.99
N LEU A 19 13.87 -0.87 -40.09
CA LEU A 19 14.19 -1.79 -38.99
C LEU A 19 14.56 -1.07 -37.68
N PRO A 20 15.49 -0.10 -37.65
CA PRO A 20 15.80 0.59 -36.40
C PRO A 20 14.63 1.46 -35.90
N VAL A 21 13.86 2.09 -36.78
CA VAL A 21 12.66 2.84 -36.38
C VAL A 21 11.59 1.90 -35.82
N GLY A 22 11.36 0.76 -36.43
CA GLY A 22 10.44 -0.27 -35.96
C GLY A 22 10.87 -0.82 -34.61
N ALA A 23 12.16 -1.13 -34.43
CA ALA A 23 12.71 -1.59 -33.18
C ALA A 23 12.59 -0.54 -32.07
N ALA A 24 12.87 0.72 -32.38
CA ALA A 24 12.69 1.83 -31.43
C ALA A 24 11.22 2.01 -31.02
N ALA A 25 10.29 1.90 -31.97
CA ALA A 25 8.85 1.98 -31.68
C ALA A 25 8.39 0.84 -30.77
N VAL A 26 8.82 -0.41 -31.06
CA VAL A 26 8.51 -1.56 -30.20
C VAL A 26 9.09 -1.36 -28.80
N LEU A 27 10.36 -0.95 -28.70
CA LEU A 27 11.00 -0.67 -27.40
C LEU A 27 10.26 0.42 -26.63
N ALA A 28 9.92 1.52 -27.28
CA ALA A 28 9.16 2.61 -26.65
C ALA A 28 7.77 2.14 -26.18
N THR A 29 7.10 1.29 -26.97
CA THR A 29 5.81 0.70 -26.58
C THR A 29 5.96 -0.20 -25.36
N VAL A 30 6.94 -1.10 -25.37
CA VAL A 30 7.21 -2.01 -24.23
C VAL A 30 7.53 -1.23 -22.96
N LEU A 31 8.41 -0.23 -23.07
CA LEU A 31 8.75 0.63 -21.93
C LEU A 31 7.55 1.45 -21.45
N GLY A 32 6.77 2.00 -22.37
CA GLY A 32 5.57 2.78 -22.06
C GLY A 32 4.49 1.93 -21.38
N VAL A 33 4.21 0.75 -21.91
CA VAL A 33 3.26 -0.21 -21.30
C VAL A 33 3.77 -0.66 -19.94
N GLY A 34 5.04 -1.06 -19.83
CA GLY A 34 5.65 -1.47 -18.57
C GLY A 34 5.60 -0.37 -17.51
N TRP A 35 5.83 0.89 -17.92
CA TRP A 35 5.70 2.03 -17.02
C TRP A 35 4.25 2.31 -16.60
N TYR A 36 3.31 2.22 -17.54
CA TYR A 36 1.88 2.46 -17.28
C TYR A 36 1.27 1.38 -16.39
N THR A 37 1.61 0.11 -16.59
CA THR A 37 1.04 -1.03 -15.86
C THR A 37 1.68 -1.28 -14.49
N GLN A 38 2.59 -0.42 -14.03
CA GLN A 38 3.19 -0.60 -12.71
C GLN A 38 2.14 -0.50 -11.59
N PRO A 39 1.94 -1.56 -10.77
CA PRO A 39 0.93 -1.59 -9.72
C PRO A 39 1.05 -0.42 -8.71
N ASP A 40 2.26 0.03 -8.46
CA ASP A 40 2.56 1.13 -7.55
C ASP A 40 1.90 2.46 -7.94
N ARG A 41 1.65 2.67 -9.22
CA ARG A 41 0.98 3.90 -9.70
C ARG A 41 -0.49 3.97 -9.30
N PHE A 42 -1.13 2.79 -9.19
CA PHE A 42 -2.54 2.68 -8.83
C PHE A 42 -2.74 2.44 -7.33
N ALA A 43 -1.74 1.87 -6.66
CA ALA A 43 -1.81 1.59 -5.25
C ALA A 43 -1.48 2.81 -4.38
N ARG A 44 -0.46 3.60 -4.75
CA ARG A 44 -0.14 4.83 -4.00
C ARG A 44 -1.23 5.87 -4.18
N GLY A 45 -1.67 6.43 -3.05
CA GLY A 45 -2.79 7.37 -3.03
C GLY A 45 -4.16 6.70 -3.15
N TYR A 46 -4.23 5.37 -3.22
CA TYR A 46 -5.50 4.66 -3.22
C TYR A 46 -6.27 4.95 -1.92
N GLN A 47 -7.44 5.54 -2.08
CA GLN A 47 -8.26 6.09 -1.02
C GLN A 47 -9.73 5.78 -1.31
N PRO A 48 -10.18 4.54 -1.10
CA PRO A 48 -11.55 4.17 -1.37
C PRO A 48 -12.51 4.81 -0.37
N GLU A 49 -13.73 5.09 -0.83
CA GLU A 49 -14.82 5.48 0.05
C GLU A 49 -15.11 4.36 1.06
N GLN A 50 -15.34 4.76 2.32
CA GLN A 50 -15.61 3.84 3.40
C GLN A 50 -17.12 3.84 3.75
N PRO A 51 -17.66 2.72 4.26
CA PRO A 51 -19.08 2.62 4.59
C PRO A 51 -19.50 3.62 5.68
N ILE A 52 -18.58 4.01 6.55
CA ILE A 52 -18.76 5.07 7.54
C ILE A 52 -17.55 6.00 7.44
N PRO A 53 -17.75 7.32 7.31
CA PRO A 53 -16.64 8.26 7.32
C PRO A 53 -15.96 8.24 8.69
N TYR A 54 -14.67 7.89 8.70
CA TYR A 54 -13.85 7.82 9.90
C TYR A 54 -12.60 8.67 9.74
N SER A 55 -12.44 9.63 10.65
CA SER A 55 -11.30 10.55 10.64
C SER A 55 -10.19 10.08 11.61
N HIS A 56 -9.06 9.65 11.07
CA HIS A 56 -7.86 9.40 11.88
C HIS A 56 -7.29 10.70 12.45
N ARG A 57 -7.39 11.81 11.72
CA ARG A 57 -6.99 13.13 12.19
C ARG A 57 -7.69 13.51 13.48
N LEU A 58 -8.99 13.26 13.57
CA LEU A 58 -9.73 13.53 14.80
C LEU A 58 -9.30 12.57 15.93
N HIS A 59 -9.34 11.25 15.70
CA HIS A 59 -9.15 10.25 16.76
C HIS A 59 -7.68 10.13 17.18
N ALA A 60 -6.77 9.92 16.25
CA ALA A 60 -5.35 9.73 16.54
C ALA A 60 -4.58 11.07 16.64
N GLY A 61 -4.98 12.08 15.86
CA GLY A 61 -4.35 13.39 15.88
C GLY A 61 -4.83 14.26 17.04
N THR A 62 -6.08 14.71 16.99
CA THR A 62 -6.62 15.68 17.96
C THR A 62 -6.85 15.04 19.32
N LEU A 63 -7.51 13.88 19.37
CA LEU A 63 -7.81 13.17 20.63
C LEU A 63 -6.63 12.33 21.14
N ARG A 64 -5.57 12.17 20.33
CA ARG A 64 -4.35 11.43 20.67
C ARG A 64 -4.60 10.00 21.14
N ILE A 65 -5.63 9.33 20.61
CA ILE A 65 -5.89 7.93 20.90
C ILE A 65 -4.76 7.10 20.28
N PRO A 66 -4.05 6.25 21.05
CA PRO A 66 -2.95 5.45 20.56
C PRO A 66 -3.39 4.48 19.45
N CYS A 67 -2.55 4.29 18.43
CA CYS A 67 -2.84 3.38 17.31
C CYS A 67 -3.23 1.98 17.78
N LEU A 68 -2.52 1.45 18.77
CA LEU A 68 -2.72 0.11 19.31
C LEU A 68 -4.01 -0.03 20.14
N TYR A 69 -4.67 1.06 20.52
CA TYR A 69 -5.99 0.97 21.13
C TYR A 69 -7.00 0.36 20.16
N CYS A 70 -6.96 0.78 18.92
CA CYS A 70 -7.85 0.27 17.85
C CYS A 70 -7.23 -0.91 17.10
N HIS A 71 -5.93 -0.83 16.76
CA HIS A 71 -5.21 -1.86 16.01
C HIS A 71 -4.42 -2.79 16.94
N SER A 72 -5.11 -3.36 17.93
CA SER A 72 -4.49 -4.16 19.00
C SER A 72 -3.88 -5.49 18.52
N GLY A 73 -4.18 -5.91 17.30
CA GLY A 73 -3.61 -7.09 16.67
C GLY A 73 -2.16 -6.91 16.19
N ALA A 74 -1.73 -5.67 15.92
CA ALA A 74 -0.44 -5.40 15.30
C ALA A 74 0.78 -6.03 16.00
N PRO A 75 0.93 -6.01 17.34
CA PRO A 75 2.04 -6.67 18.02
C PRO A 75 1.85 -8.18 18.22
N LYS A 76 0.67 -8.74 17.88
CA LYS A 76 0.30 -10.13 18.22
C LYS A 76 -0.06 -10.99 17.02
N SER A 77 -0.37 -10.39 15.89
CA SER A 77 -0.87 -11.05 14.68
C SER A 77 -0.16 -10.55 13.42
N PRO A 78 -0.07 -11.35 12.37
CA PRO A 78 0.36 -10.88 11.06
C PRO A 78 -0.44 -9.67 10.57
N GLN A 79 -1.73 -9.61 10.91
CA GLN A 79 -2.61 -8.50 10.56
C GLN A 79 -2.87 -7.63 11.79
N ALA A 80 -2.75 -6.31 11.61
CA ALA A 80 -3.04 -5.34 12.68
C ALA A 80 -4.52 -5.38 13.11
N GLY A 81 -5.39 -5.76 12.20
CA GLY A 81 -6.84 -5.81 12.39
C GLY A 81 -7.50 -4.44 12.30
N ILE A 82 -8.80 -4.47 12.06
CA ILE A 82 -9.69 -3.31 12.17
C ILE A 82 -10.51 -3.51 13.45
N PRO A 83 -10.72 -2.46 14.26
CA PRO A 83 -11.47 -2.59 15.51
C PRO A 83 -12.91 -3.03 15.23
N SER A 84 -13.45 -3.85 16.11
CA SER A 84 -14.86 -4.21 16.07
C SER A 84 -15.75 -2.98 16.32
N VAL A 85 -16.99 -3.03 15.85
CA VAL A 85 -18.00 -2.00 16.11
C VAL A 85 -18.16 -1.72 17.63
N GLU A 86 -18.08 -2.78 18.43
CA GLU A 86 -18.15 -2.68 19.90
C GLU A 86 -17.04 -1.77 20.47
N LYS A 87 -15.80 -1.83 19.91
CA LYS A 87 -14.70 -0.97 20.31
C LYS A 87 -15.03 0.52 20.11
N CYS A 88 -15.69 0.85 19.02
CA CYS A 88 -16.16 2.21 18.72
C CYS A 88 -17.21 2.67 19.77
N LEU A 89 -18.09 1.76 20.14
CA LEU A 89 -19.17 2.02 21.11
C LEU A 89 -18.68 2.19 22.55
N ASN A 90 -17.40 1.92 22.89
CA ASN A 90 -16.87 2.29 24.19
C ASN A 90 -17.03 3.79 24.48
N CYS A 91 -16.93 4.63 23.44
CA CYS A 91 -17.16 6.07 23.55
C CYS A 91 -18.48 6.51 22.91
N HIS A 92 -18.85 5.95 21.77
CA HIS A 92 -19.97 6.40 20.97
C HIS A 92 -21.36 5.97 21.49
N ARG A 93 -21.43 5.24 22.61
CA ARG A 93 -22.69 5.06 23.34
C ARG A 93 -23.17 6.35 24.02
N VAL A 94 -22.24 7.27 24.30
CA VAL A 94 -22.55 8.53 25.01
C VAL A 94 -22.07 9.77 24.24
N THR A 95 -21.21 9.58 23.22
CA THR A 95 -20.60 10.68 22.47
C THR A 95 -21.10 10.68 21.04
N LYS A 96 -21.60 11.86 20.55
CA LYS A 96 -22.07 12.05 19.17
C LYS A 96 -23.20 11.09 18.77
N THR A 97 -24.04 10.66 19.70
CA THR A 97 -25.12 9.69 19.50
C THR A 97 -26.10 10.10 18.39
N GLU A 98 -26.31 11.42 18.21
CA GLU A 98 -27.21 11.94 17.19
C GLU A 98 -26.63 11.99 15.77
N SER A 99 -25.33 11.76 15.63
CA SER A 99 -24.69 11.72 14.30
C SER A 99 -25.23 10.56 13.45
N PRO A 100 -25.56 10.79 12.17
CA PRO A 100 -26.01 9.72 11.27
C PRO A 100 -25.04 8.55 11.20
N SER A 101 -23.72 8.82 11.17
CA SER A 101 -22.68 7.79 11.14
C SER A 101 -22.66 6.95 12.42
N ILE A 102 -22.92 7.56 13.58
CA ILE A 102 -22.96 6.84 14.85
C ILE A 102 -24.26 6.03 14.98
N LYS A 103 -25.39 6.56 14.49
CA LYS A 103 -26.64 5.79 14.41
C LYS A 103 -26.47 4.56 13.51
N MET A 104 -25.77 4.71 12.36
CA MET A 104 -25.45 3.59 11.48
C MET A 104 -24.56 2.56 12.18
N LEU A 105 -23.52 3.02 12.91
CA LEU A 105 -22.63 2.16 13.69
C LEU A 105 -23.42 1.36 14.74
N ALA A 106 -24.34 2.00 15.48
CA ALA A 106 -25.21 1.36 16.45
C ALA A 106 -26.15 0.32 15.80
N ALA A 107 -26.66 0.60 14.60
CA ALA A 107 -27.47 -0.34 13.85
C ALA A 107 -26.68 -1.60 13.43
N PHE A 108 -25.41 -1.48 13.01
CA PHE A 108 -24.55 -2.62 12.77
C PHE A 108 -24.35 -3.45 14.03
N TYR A 109 -24.09 -2.82 15.16
CA TYR A 109 -23.97 -3.52 16.44
C TYR A 109 -25.22 -4.29 16.83
N THR A 110 -26.38 -3.63 16.78
CA THR A 110 -27.68 -4.23 17.16
C THR A 110 -28.08 -5.38 16.24
N SER A 111 -27.80 -5.24 14.94
CA SER A 111 -28.15 -6.29 13.97
C SER A 111 -27.18 -7.48 13.97
N GLY A 112 -26.05 -7.39 14.65
CA GLY A 112 -24.97 -8.40 14.60
C GLY A 112 -24.28 -8.52 13.24
N LYS A 113 -24.60 -7.64 12.28
CA LYS A 113 -23.99 -7.65 10.96
C LYS A 113 -22.58 -7.04 11.01
N PRO A 114 -21.60 -7.63 10.30
CA PRO A 114 -20.26 -7.06 10.26
C PRO A 114 -20.26 -5.75 9.45
N LEU A 115 -19.52 -4.75 9.93
CA LEU A 115 -19.21 -3.55 9.18
C LEU A 115 -18.02 -3.85 8.27
N LEU A 116 -18.26 -3.93 6.97
CA LEU A 116 -17.24 -4.27 5.98
C LEU A 116 -16.52 -3.01 5.49
N TRP A 117 -15.30 -2.84 5.97
CA TRP A 117 -14.42 -1.76 5.54
C TRP A 117 -13.72 -2.08 4.21
N ASN A 118 -13.60 -1.10 3.34
CA ASN A 118 -12.83 -1.23 2.12
C ASN A 118 -11.34 -1.25 2.44
N ARG A 119 -10.65 -2.29 2.00
CA ARG A 119 -9.21 -2.48 2.27
C ARG A 119 -8.39 -1.45 1.51
N ILE A 120 -7.53 -0.71 2.22
CA ILE A 120 -6.68 0.34 1.65
C ILE A 120 -5.31 -0.23 1.29
N HIS A 121 -4.65 -0.90 2.24
CA HIS A 121 -3.31 -1.45 2.06
C HIS A 121 -3.39 -2.88 1.55
N THR A 122 -2.86 -3.10 0.35
CA THR A 122 -2.86 -4.41 -0.30
C THR A 122 -1.45 -4.82 -0.69
N LEU A 123 -1.19 -6.11 -0.60
CA LEU A 123 0.01 -6.75 -1.14
C LEU A 123 -0.42 -7.78 -2.18
N PRO A 124 0.43 -8.13 -3.16
CA PRO A 124 0.18 -9.26 -4.03
C PRO A 124 -0.02 -10.56 -3.24
N ASP A 125 -0.86 -11.47 -3.73
CA ASP A 125 -1.25 -12.69 -3.00
C ASP A 125 -0.07 -13.62 -2.66
N HIS A 126 1.03 -13.51 -3.39
CA HIS A 126 2.26 -14.27 -3.14
C HIS A 126 3.22 -13.59 -2.15
N VAL A 127 2.82 -12.48 -1.51
CA VAL A 127 3.63 -11.74 -0.54
C VAL A 127 2.97 -11.78 0.83
N TYR A 128 3.68 -12.31 1.81
CA TYR A 128 3.23 -12.42 3.19
C TYR A 128 3.96 -11.40 4.06
N PHE A 129 3.19 -10.53 4.67
CA PHE A 129 3.70 -9.54 5.62
C PHE A 129 3.18 -9.85 7.02
N ASP A 130 4.06 -9.70 8.00
CA ASP A 130 3.73 -9.90 9.40
C ASP A 130 4.05 -8.61 10.19
N HIS A 131 3.05 -8.02 10.83
CA HIS A 131 3.22 -6.83 11.65
C HIS A 131 4.03 -7.09 12.91
N ARG A 132 3.91 -8.28 13.51
CA ARG A 132 4.52 -8.61 14.81
C ARG A 132 6.01 -8.30 14.91
N PRO A 133 6.88 -8.82 14.03
CA PRO A 133 8.31 -8.55 14.13
C PRO A 133 8.64 -7.07 13.96
N HIS A 134 7.91 -6.36 13.09
CA HIS A 134 8.14 -4.95 12.83
C HIS A 134 7.74 -4.07 14.01
N VAL A 135 6.54 -4.29 14.55
CA VAL A 135 6.02 -3.53 15.70
C VAL A 135 6.83 -3.83 16.96
N ASN A 136 7.18 -5.10 17.19
CA ASN A 136 7.97 -5.51 18.36
C ASN A 136 9.45 -5.06 18.25
N ALA A 137 9.96 -4.82 17.04
CA ALA A 137 11.25 -4.16 16.86
C ALA A 137 11.22 -2.64 17.13
N GLY A 138 10.04 -2.07 17.39
CA GLY A 138 9.87 -0.65 17.69
C GLY A 138 9.77 0.25 16.46
N ILE A 139 9.49 -0.33 15.27
CA ILE A 139 9.25 0.45 14.06
C ILE A 139 7.93 1.20 14.21
N LEU A 140 7.96 2.51 13.99
CA LEU A 140 6.79 3.36 14.10
C LEU A 140 5.80 3.06 12.96
N CYS A 141 4.51 3.11 13.26
CA CYS A 141 3.45 2.88 12.27
C CYS A 141 3.58 3.83 11.07
N GLN A 142 3.96 5.07 11.33
CA GLN A 142 4.13 6.13 10.34
C GLN A 142 5.23 5.82 9.32
N THR A 143 6.22 5.01 9.67
CA THR A 143 7.31 4.62 8.74
C THR A 143 6.76 3.97 7.46
N CYS A 144 5.69 3.19 7.59
CA CYS A 144 5.04 2.51 6.45
C CYS A 144 3.71 3.16 6.05
N HIS A 145 2.91 3.59 7.02
CA HIS A 145 1.56 4.11 6.78
C HIS A 145 1.53 5.63 6.54
N GLY A 146 2.65 6.35 6.73
CA GLY A 146 2.70 7.81 6.68
C GLY A 146 2.05 8.43 7.92
N GLU A 147 1.87 9.75 7.88
CA GLU A 147 1.33 10.53 9.00
C GLU A 147 -0.20 10.35 9.13
N VAL A 148 -0.64 9.12 9.42
CA VAL A 148 -2.06 8.74 9.48
C VAL A 148 -2.85 9.65 10.43
N GLN A 149 -2.22 10.11 11.53
CA GLN A 149 -2.84 11.02 12.49
C GLN A 149 -3.12 12.43 11.93
N THR A 150 -2.70 12.72 10.70
CA THR A 150 -3.06 13.96 9.99
C THR A 150 -4.09 13.72 8.89
N MET A 151 -4.42 12.46 8.61
CA MET A 151 -5.30 12.08 7.50
C MET A 151 -6.77 12.10 7.93
N GLU A 152 -7.59 12.84 7.17
CA GLU A 152 -9.04 12.77 7.31
C GLU A 152 -9.56 11.45 6.75
N VAL A 153 -9.13 11.10 5.55
CA VAL A 153 -9.36 9.80 4.92
C VAL A 153 -7.99 9.15 4.68
N VAL A 154 -7.83 7.92 5.11
CA VAL A 154 -6.57 7.20 4.97
C VAL A 154 -6.38 6.74 3.54
N TYR A 155 -5.16 6.84 3.06
CA TYR A 155 -4.73 6.34 1.76
C TYR A 155 -3.45 5.53 1.88
N GLN A 156 -3.16 4.69 0.90
CA GLN A 156 -1.90 3.97 0.84
C GLN A 156 -0.75 4.94 0.51
N ASN A 157 0.06 5.24 1.51
CA ASN A 157 1.17 6.19 1.38
C ASN A 157 2.43 5.55 0.80
N MET A 158 2.85 4.42 1.34
CA MET A 158 4.09 3.74 0.96
C MET A 158 3.89 2.85 -0.26
N SER A 159 4.90 2.84 -1.13
CA SER A 159 5.00 1.82 -2.18
C SER A 159 5.29 0.45 -1.57
N MET A 160 4.52 -0.56 -1.95
CA MET A 160 4.68 -1.95 -1.49
C MET A 160 5.59 -2.76 -2.44
N ARG A 161 6.51 -2.11 -3.14
CA ARG A 161 7.52 -2.79 -3.97
C ARG A 161 8.54 -3.53 -3.10
N MET A 162 8.98 -4.68 -3.60
CA MET A 162 10.03 -5.48 -2.95
C MET A 162 11.28 -4.65 -2.62
N SER A 163 11.65 -3.71 -3.50
CA SER A 163 12.80 -2.82 -3.28
C SER A 163 12.69 -1.97 -2.01
N ASN A 164 11.48 -1.53 -1.63
CA ASN A 164 11.28 -0.76 -0.42
C ASN A 164 11.44 -1.62 0.84
N CYS A 165 10.89 -2.84 0.81
CA CYS A 165 11.06 -3.80 1.91
C CYS A 165 12.54 -4.17 2.08
N LEU A 166 13.21 -4.56 1.00
CA LEU A 166 14.63 -4.93 1.01
C LEU A 166 15.54 -3.75 1.35
N GLY A 167 15.19 -2.53 0.89
CA GLY A 167 15.95 -1.34 1.25
C GLY A 167 16.01 -1.13 2.75
N CYS A 168 14.87 -1.24 3.44
CA CYS A 168 14.80 -1.15 4.90
C CYS A 168 15.48 -2.36 5.58
N HIS A 169 15.25 -3.57 5.10
CA HIS A 169 15.88 -4.78 5.68
C HIS A 169 17.41 -4.75 5.61
N ARG A 170 17.99 -4.18 4.55
CA ARG A 170 19.44 -4.01 4.37
C ARG A 170 20.03 -2.88 5.18
N SER A 171 19.26 -1.79 5.29
CA SER A 171 19.72 -0.55 5.91
C SER A 171 18.55 0.15 6.59
N PRO A 172 18.11 -0.34 7.77
CA PRO A 172 16.95 0.21 8.46
C PRO A 172 17.14 1.67 8.91
N GLY A 173 18.38 2.14 9.06
CA GLY A 173 18.69 3.51 9.42
C GLY A 173 17.91 3.96 10.65
N ASN A 174 17.27 5.14 10.56
CA ASN A 174 16.47 5.73 11.63
C ASN A 174 15.07 5.09 11.83
N ALA A 175 14.73 4.06 11.05
CA ALA A 175 13.46 3.35 11.22
C ALA A 175 13.43 2.48 12.48
N LEU A 176 14.61 2.09 12.97
CA LEU A 176 14.76 1.35 14.22
C LEU A 176 15.18 2.26 15.37
N PRO A 177 14.78 1.95 16.62
CA PRO A 177 15.35 2.58 17.81
C PRO A 177 16.86 2.44 17.86
N THR A 178 17.57 3.39 18.45
CA THR A 178 19.05 3.44 18.49
C THR A 178 19.66 2.14 19.01
N ALA A 179 19.01 1.48 19.95
CA ALA A 179 19.47 0.20 20.53
C ALA A 179 19.46 -0.97 19.52
N SER A 180 18.69 -0.85 18.44
CA SER A 180 18.52 -1.89 17.41
C SER A 180 18.98 -1.42 16.03
N ALA A 181 19.64 -0.28 15.93
CA ALA A 181 19.98 0.37 14.65
C ALA A 181 20.85 -0.49 13.70
N SER A 182 21.57 -1.48 14.22
CA SER A 182 22.37 -2.42 13.44
C SER A 182 21.61 -3.70 13.03
N ALA A 183 20.40 -3.91 13.55
CA ALA A 183 19.61 -5.09 13.23
C ALA A 183 19.12 -5.01 11.77
N LYS A 184 19.38 -6.06 11.01
CA LYS A 184 18.91 -6.21 9.62
C LYS A 184 17.71 -7.14 9.58
N GLY A 185 16.79 -6.89 8.65
CA GLY A 185 15.72 -7.81 8.37
C GLY A 185 16.15 -9.01 7.53
N PRO A 186 15.34 -10.07 7.42
CA PRO A 186 15.62 -11.18 6.54
C PRO A 186 15.54 -10.76 5.07
N GLU A 187 16.45 -11.31 4.25
CA GLU A 187 16.56 -11.00 2.80
C GLU A 187 16.31 -12.22 1.91
N HIS A 188 16.15 -13.41 2.49
CA HIS A 188 15.90 -14.63 1.73
C HIS A 188 14.44 -14.69 1.24
N CYS A 189 14.21 -15.26 0.08
CA CYS A 189 12.93 -15.25 -0.63
C CYS A 189 11.75 -15.73 0.23
N TYR A 190 11.94 -16.83 0.97
CA TYR A 190 10.91 -17.44 1.81
C TYR A 190 10.50 -16.62 3.05
N ALA A 191 11.22 -15.55 3.38
CA ALA A 191 10.80 -14.66 4.46
C ALA A 191 9.50 -13.90 4.09
N CYS A 192 9.32 -13.62 2.79
CA CYS A 192 8.22 -12.81 2.29
C CYS A 192 7.35 -13.56 1.26
N HIS A 193 7.88 -14.56 0.56
CA HIS A 193 7.18 -15.31 -0.48
C HIS A 193 7.00 -16.78 -0.06
N ARG A 194 5.75 -17.23 -0.05
CA ARG A 194 5.36 -18.60 0.32
C ARG A 194 4.34 -19.14 -0.68
#